data_f337d27dc41e6ef12c42de110d179458
#
_entry.id   f337d27dc41e6ef12c42de110d179458
#
_cell.length_a   1.000
_cell.length_b   1.000
_cell.length_c   1.000
_cell.angle_alpha   90.00
_cell.angle_beta   90.00
_cell.angle_gamma   90.00
#
_symmetry.space_group_name_H-M   'P 1'
#
loop_
_entity.id
_entity.type
_entity.pdbx_description
1 polymer ?
#
loop_
_entity_poly.entity_id
_entity_poly.type
_entity_poly.pdbx_seq_one_letter_code
_entity_poly.pdbx_strand_id
1 'polypeptide(L)'
;MFNEQNPAGMMYENINMTLNVAEEASATGCKKMIFIGDICSYPSTCPIPYKEEDLWSGYPDRARSGYAITKRFLTEIIKNYHREERIQTTSLIFPEVYGADDILDPRYGRTIPHLISTLMHCKDDELDEITIKSKGTTTRDFLNVGDAVKAIELALSSEFNGDIINVGSGEETKLEDLCGLIQSFLGSNIKIDWEKTDTNASSRKYLDISKARSILGFEPTVDLEFGIEQVCESMRDVRTQVRDLSKLI
;
A
#
# COMPACT_ATOMS: atom_id res chain seq x y z
N MET A 1 -9.18 -7.98 7.33
CA MET A 1 -9.91 -8.84 8.29
C MET A 1 -9.65 -8.45 9.76
N PHE A 2 -8.44 -8.51 10.32
CA PHE A 2 -8.21 -8.14 11.74
C PHE A 2 -8.65 -6.69 12.06
N ASN A 3 -8.29 -5.74 11.22
CA ASN A 3 -8.66 -4.32 11.38
C ASN A 3 -10.18 -4.04 11.24
N GLU A 4 -10.89 -4.89 10.52
CA GLU A 4 -12.34 -4.78 10.33
C GLU A 4 -13.12 -5.42 11.50
N GLN A 5 -12.52 -6.42 12.16
CA GLN A 5 -13.14 -7.11 13.30
C GLN A 5 -12.89 -6.41 14.63
N ASN A 6 -11.81 -5.64 14.75
CA ASN A 6 -11.45 -4.90 15.97
C ASN A 6 -11.01 -3.45 15.66
N PRO A 7 -11.88 -2.62 15.06
CA PRO A 7 -11.49 -1.28 14.63
C PRO A 7 -11.10 -0.37 15.80
N ALA A 8 -11.77 -0.44 16.94
CA ALA A 8 -11.45 0.40 18.09
C ALA A 8 -10.08 0.06 18.69
N GLY A 9 -9.75 -1.22 18.85
CA GLY A 9 -8.45 -1.66 19.33
C GLY A 9 -7.33 -1.25 18.38
N MET A 10 -7.51 -1.47 17.08
CA MET A 10 -6.57 -1.06 16.05
C MET A 10 -6.32 0.48 16.07
N MET A 11 -7.38 1.28 16.18
CA MET A 11 -7.26 2.74 16.30
C MET A 11 -6.45 3.12 17.54
N TYR A 12 -6.79 2.57 18.68
CA TYR A 12 -6.12 2.83 19.95
C TYR A 12 -4.62 2.51 19.88
N GLU A 13 -4.26 1.32 19.39
CA GLU A 13 -2.88 0.88 19.29
C GLU A 13 -2.05 1.76 18.34
N ASN A 14 -2.58 2.03 17.13
CA ASN A 14 -1.86 2.87 16.16
C ASN A 14 -1.69 4.31 16.64
N ILE A 15 -2.70 4.89 17.30
CA ILE A 15 -2.61 6.23 17.85
C ILE A 15 -1.53 6.28 18.94
N ASN A 16 -1.61 5.40 19.94
CA ASN A 16 -0.65 5.40 21.04
C ASN A 16 0.78 5.13 20.57
N MET A 17 0.98 4.16 19.68
CA MET A 17 2.30 3.87 19.12
C MET A 17 2.89 5.10 18.43
N THR A 18 2.13 5.77 17.58
CA THR A 18 2.62 6.93 16.83
C THR A 18 2.88 8.12 17.75
N LEU A 19 2.01 8.39 18.73
CA LEU A 19 2.18 9.48 19.68
C LEU A 19 3.42 9.24 20.58
N ASN A 20 3.60 8.03 21.09
CA ASN A 20 4.76 7.70 21.91
C ASN A 20 6.06 7.89 21.13
N VAL A 21 6.12 7.43 19.86
CA VAL A 21 7.30 7.65 19.01
C VAL A 21 7.54 9.15 18.76
N ALA A 22 6.50 9.92 18.49
CA ALA A 22 6.63 11.36 18.23
C ALA A 22 7.09 12.13 19.48
N GLU A 23 6.54 11.81 20.67
CA GLU A 23 6.96 12.41 21.94
C GLU A 23 8.41 12.11 22.25
N GLU A 24 8.83 10.83 22.17
CA GLU A 24 10.20 10.43 22.46
C GLU A 24 11.19 10.98 21.43
N ALA A 25 10.84 10.99 20.15
CA ALA A 25 11.66 11.60 19.11
C ALA A 25 11.87 13.11 19.36
N SER A 26 10.81 13.81 19.76
CA SER A 26 10.89 15.23 20.14
C SER A 26 11.75 15.44 21.39
N ALA A 27 11.55 14.64 22.44
CA ALA A 27 12.26 14.77 23.72
C ALA A 27 13.76 14.44 23.62
N THR A 28 14.15 13.54 22.72
CA THR A 28 15.53 13.09 22.52
C THR A 28 16.31 13.93 21.50
N GLY A 29 15.68 14.96 20.91
CA GLY A 29 16.33 15.86 19.97
C GLY A 29 16.48 15.25 18.57
N CYS A 30 15.62 14.31 18.19
CA CYS A 30 15.53 13.83 16.81
C CYS A 30 15.23 15.02 15.89
N LYS A 31 15.99 15.17 14.82
CA LYS A 31 15.87 16.35 13.94
C LYS A 31 14.66 16.27 13.02
N LYS A 32 14.37 15.07 12.50
CA LYS A 32 13.31 14.88 11.51
C LYS A 32 12.63 13.52 11.68
N MET A 33 11.31 13.49 11.50
CA MET A 33 10.47 12.31 11.52
C MET A 33 9.65 12.23 10.23
N ILE A 34 9.64 11.07 9.59
CA ILE A 34 8.75 10.78 8.47
C ILE A 34 7.59 9.93 8.95
N PHE A 35 6.38 10.40 8.75
CA PHE A 35 5.17 9.64 9.02
C PHE A 35 4.68 8.95 7.75
N ILE A 36 4.38 7.66 7.85
CA ILE A 36 3.86 6.87 6.73
C ILE A 36 2.34 6.86 6.78
N GLY A 37 1.74 7.61 5.87
CA GLY A 37 0.31 7.63 5.60
C GLY A 37 -0.11 6.55 4.61
N ASP A 38 -1.39 6.55 4.25
CA ASP A 38 -1.98 5.53 3.37
C ASP A 38 -3.06 6.14 2.47
N ILE A 39 -3.12 5.74 1.21
CA ILE A 39 -4.09 6.19 0.20
C ILE A 39 -5.55 6.02 0.65
N CYS A 40 -5.85 5.06 1.54
CA CYS A 40 -7.20 4.86 2.08
C CYS A 40 -7.68 6.04 2.92
N SER A 41 -6.78 6.95 3.34
CA SER A 41 -7.11 8.18 4.04
C SER A 41 -7.90 9.16 3.19
N TYR A 42 -7.84 9.07 1.87
CA TYR A 42 -8.61 9.92 0.96
C TYR A 42 -10.10 9.61 0.99
N PRO A 43 -10.96 10.61 0.76
CA PRO A 43 -12.39 10.38 0.58
C PRO A 43 -12.67 9.44 -0.59
N SER A 44 -13.70 8.59 -0.43
CA SER A 44 -14.13 7.69 -1.50
C SER A 44 -14.70 8.41 -2.73
N THR A 45 -15.03 9.68 -2.59
CA THR A 45 -15.67 10.52 -3.62
C THR A 45 -14.75 11.60 -4.19
N CYS A 46 -13.46 11.64 -3.77
CA CYS A 46 -12.58 12.67 -4.28
C CYS A 46 -12.22 12.44 -5.77
N PRO A 47 -11.87 13.52 -6.50
CA PRO A 47 -11.40 13.41 -7.88
C PRO A 47 -10.17 12.50 -8.00
N ILE A 48 -9.96 11.95 -9.18
CA ILE A 48 -8.82 11.08 -9.50
C ILE A 48 -7.99 11.75 -10.60
N PRO A 49 -6.66 11.79 -10.44
CA PRO A 49 -5.82 11.29 -9.33
C PRO A 49 -6.01 12.06 -8.03
N TYR A 50 -5.80 11.39 -6.88
CA TYR A 50 -5.92 12.01 -5.56
C TYR A 50 -4.79 13.01 -5.32
N LYS A 51 -5.15 14.25 -4.97
CA LYS A 51 -4.20 15.32 -4.62
C LYS A 51 -4.19 15.56 -3.11
N GLU A 52 -3.08 16.03 -2.57
CA GLU A 52 -2.91 16.24 -1.13
C GLU A 52 -3.98 17.19 -0.55
N GLU A 53 -4.43 18.17 -1.32
CA GLU A 53 -5.50 19.11 -0.95
C GLU A 53 -6.87 18.46 -0.77
N ASP A 54 -7.09 17.30 -1.40
CA ASP A 54 -8.36 16.58 -1.32
C ASP A 54 -8.50 15.71 -0.07
N LEU A 55 -7.43 15.56 0.73
CA LEU A 55 -7.42 14.65 1.88
C LEU A 55 -8.58 14.91 2.85
N TRP A 56 -8.98 16.18 3.00
CA TRP A 56 -10.02 16.61 3.92
C TRP A 56 -11.37 16.94 3.25
N SER A 57 -11.53 16.68 1.95
CA SER A 57 -12.72 17.05 1.19
C SER A 57 -13.97 16.18 1.46
N GLY A 58 -13.84 15.11 2.25
CA GLY A 58 -14.98 14.23 2.57
C GLY A 58 -14.62 13.09 3.51
N TYR A 59 -15.51 12.12 3.63
CA TYR A 59 -15.34 10.94 4.48
C TYR A 59 -14.66 9.80 3.71
N PRO A 60 -13.70 9.08 4.31
CA PRO A 60 -13.06 7.93 3.65
C PRO A 60 -14.05 6.77 3.47
N ASP A 61 -13.64 5.73 2.76
CA ASP A 61 -14.43 4.52 2.56
C ASP A 61 -14.91 3.94 3.89
N ARG A 62 -16.22 3.74 4.02
CA ARG A 62 -16.85 3.27 5.26
C ARG A 62 -16.34 1.90 5.71
N ALA A 63 -16.03 1.02 4.78
CA ALA A 63 -15.56 -0.33 5.09
C ALA A 63 -14.21 -0.32 5.84
N ARG A 64 -13.36 0.67 5.59
CA ARG A 64 -12.03 0.84 6.22
C ARG A 64 -11.92 2.13 7.03
N SER A 65 -13.04 2.75 7.39
CA SER A 65 -13.06 4.10 7.97
C SER A 65 -12.25 4.23 9.25
N GLY A 66 -12.26 3.23 10.13
CA GLY A 66 -11.46 3.25 11.36
C GLY A 66 -9.97 3.45 11.09
N TYR A 67 -9.39 2.62 10.22
CA TYR A 67 -7.99 2.74 9.84
C TYR A 67 -7.70 4.04 9.07
N ALA A 68 -8.53 4.37 8.11
CA ALA A 68 -8.37 5.56 7.27
C ALA A 68 -8.42 6.87 8.09
N ILE A 69 -9.38 6.97 9.01
CA ILE A 69 -9.49 8.12 9.93
C ILE A 69 -8.30 8.19 10.87
N THR A 70 -7.85 7.05 11.39
CA THR A 70 -6.65 7.00 12.25
C THR A 70 -5.44 7.54 11.51
N LYS A 71 -5.17 7.08 10.29
CA LYS A 71 -4.06 7.58 9.49
C LYS A 71 -4.17 9.08 9.21
N ARG A 72 -5.36 9.57 8.87
CA ARG A 72 -5.63 10.99 8.63
C ARG A 72 -5.42 11.84 9.89
N PHE A 73 -5.94 11.38 11.02
CA PHE A 73 -5.77 12.04 12.32
C PHE A 73 -4.28 12.12 12.72
N LEU A 74 -3.54 11.04 12.55
CA LEU A 74 -2.11 11.01 12.84
C LEU A 74 -1.31 11.92 11.91
N THR A 75 -1.67 12.01 10.64
CA THR A 75 -1.08 12.97 9.69
C THR A 75 -1.21 14.40 10.21
N GLU A 76 -2.39 14.79 10.73
CA GLU A 76 -2.60 16.14 11.28
C GLU A 76 -1.84 16.36 12.59
N ILE A 77 -1.81 15.37 13.48
CA ILE A 77 -1.03 15.46 14.72
C ILE A 77 0.46 15.67 14.41
N ILE A 78 1.03 14.86 13.55
CA ILE A 78 2.45 14.93 13.17
C ILE A 78 2.78 16.30 12.55
N LYS A 79 1.86 16.86 11.76
CA LYS A 79 1.99 18.22 11.24
C LYS A 79 2.02 19.28 12.35
N ASN A 80 1.24 19.10 13.43
CA ASN A 80 1.25 20.03 14.55
C ASN A 80 2.54 19.96 15.37
N TYR A 81 3.18 18.80 15.53
CA TYR A 81 4.54 18.69 16.11
C TYR A 81 5.54 19.59 15.39
N HIS A 82 5.45 19.67 14.06
CA HIS A 82 6.28 20.59 13.28
C HIS A 82 5.90 22.07 13.52
N ARG A 83 4.61 22.40 13.55
CA ARG A 83 4.12 23.79 13.78
C ARG A 83 4.49 24.33 15.15
N GLU A 84 4.63 23.44 16.14
CA GLU A 84 5.09 23.78 17.50
C GLU A 84 6.63 23.78 17.61
N GLU A 85 7.35 23.66 16.49
CA GLU A 85 8.81 23.63 16.41
C GLU A 85 9.47 22.52 17.27
N ARG A 86 8.71 21.48 17.60
CA ARG A 86 9.16 20.37 18.43
C ARG A 86 10.07 19.41 17.66
N ILE A 87 9.74 19.12 16.40
CA ILE A 87 10.50 18.25 15.51
C ILE A 87 10.10 18.53 14.05
N GLN A 88 11.04 18.49 13.12
CA GLN A 88 10.71 18.56 11.71
C GLN A 88 9.97 17.30 11.28
N THR A 89 8.85 17.46 10.56
CA THR A 89 8.05 16.32 10.12
C THR A 89 7.65 16.42 8.66
N THR A 90 7.51 15.27 7.99
CA THR A 90 6.86 15.15 6.69
C THR A 90 6.01 13.89 6.68
N SER A 91 4.79 13.97 6.17
CA SER A 91 3.92 12.81 6.00
C SER A 91 3.95 12.36 4.54
N LEU A 92 4.32 11.11 4.29
CA LEU A 92 4.28 10.49 2.96
C LEU A 92 3.05 9.60 2.85
N ILE A 93 2.17 9.88 1.90
CA ILE A 93 1.00 9.04 1.62
C ILE A 93 1.39 8.03 0.54
N PHE A 94 1.36 6.76 0.88
CA PHE A 94 1.65 5.68 -0.04
C PHE A 94 0.39 4.98 -0.54
N PRO A 95 0.42 4.45 -1.79
CA PRO A 95 -0.60 3.54 -2.33
C PRO A 95 -0.37 2.11 -1.85
N GLU A 96 -0.70 1.10 -2.65
CA GLU A 96 -0.37 -0.29 -2.36
C GLU A 96 1.13 -0.55 -2.64
N VAL A 97 1.95 -0.54 -1.59
CA VAL A 97 3.38 -0.89 -1.68
C VAL A 97 3.53 -2.41 -1.75
N TYR A 98 4.36 -2.90 -2.66
CA TYR A 98 4.63 -4.33 -2.86
C TYR A 98 6.14 -4.59 -3.07
N GLY A 99 6.58 -5.83 -2.87
CA GLY A 99 7.96 -6.24 -3.12
C GLY A 99 8.21 -7.71 -2.86
N ALA A 100 9.44 -8.17 -3.13
CA ALA A 100 9.91 -9.49 -2.72
C ALA A 100 9.81 -9.63 -1.19
N ASP A 101 9.64 -10.86 -0.70
CA ASP A 101 9.55 -11.20 0.72
C ASP A 101 8.29 -10.64 1.44
N ASP A 102 7.26 -10.22 0.70
CA ASP A 102 5.98 -9.83 1.30
C ASP A 102 5.24 -11.05 1.91
N ILE A 103 4.26 -10.77 2.76
CA ILE A 103 3.52 -11.81 3.50
C ILE A 103 2.74 -12.70 2.53
N LEU A 104 3.08 -14.00 2.50
CA LEU A 104 2.47 -15.00 1.63
C LEU A 104 1.15 -15.55 2.16
N ASP A 105 0.84 -15.32 3.44
CA ASP A 105 -0.39 -15.80 4.05
C ASP A 105 -1.60 -15.06 3.47
N PRO A 106 -2.52 -15.74 2.75
CA PRO A 106 -3.65 -15.09 2.10
C PRO A 106 -4.62 -14.39 3.08
N ARG A 107 -4.52 -14.69 4.38
CA ARG A 107 -5.32 -14.03 5.42
C ARG A 107 -4.84 -12.62 5.73
N TYR A 108 -3.56 -12.33 5.48
CA TYR A 108 -2.89 -11.06 5.78
C TYR A 108 -2.30 -10.39 4.55
N GLY A 109 -2.25 -11.12 3.43
CA GLY A 109 -1.64 -10.66 2.19
C GLY A 109 -2.34 -9.43 1.59
N ARG A 110 -1.53 -8.57 0.98
CA ARG A 110 -1.99 -7.46 0.14
C ARG A 110 -2.42 -8.00 -1.24
N THR A 111 -2.91 -7.12 -2.10
CA THR A 111 -3.47 -7.51 -3.42
C THR A 111 -2.49 -8.36 -4.24
N ILE A 112 -1.26 -7.91 -4.46
CA ILE A 112 -0.28 -8.62 -5.31
C ILE A 112 0.10 -9.99 -4.73
N PRO A 113 0.62 -10.11 -3.48
CA PRO A 113 0.96 -11.40 -2.92
C PRO A 113 -0.22 -12.37 -2.87
N HIS A 114 -1.42 -11.86 -2.55
CA HIS A 114 -2.63 -12.68 -2.51
C HIS A 114 -2.98 -13.25 -3.90
N LEU A 115 -2.94 -12.44 -4.95
CA LEU A 115 -3.22 -12.88 -6.32
C LEU A 115 -2.18 -13.88 -6.80
N ILE A 116 -0.88 -13.63 -6.58
CA ILE A 116 0.19 -14.55 -6.95
C ILE A 116 0.02 -15.88 -6.21
N SER A 117 -0.16 -15.86 -4.89
CA SER A 117 -0.37 -17.07 -4.10
C SER A 117 -1.59 -17.87 -4.57
N THR A 118 -2.69 -17.18 -4.84
CA THR A 118 -3.92 -17.80 -5.32
C THR A 118 -3.73 -18.46 -6.69
N LEU A 119 -3.16 -17.75 -7.66
CA LEU A 119 -2.92 -18.28 -9.01
C LEU A 119 -1.88 -19.41 -9.01
N MET A 120 -0.86 -19.35 -8.13
CA MET A 120 0.07 -20.46 -7.94
C MET A 120 -0.61 -21.72 -7.40
N HIS A 121 -1.51 -21.58 -6.40
CA HIS A 121 -2.28 -22.73 -5.89
C HIS A 121 -3.19 -23.32 -6.97
N CYS A 122 -3.92 -22.48 -7.69
CA CYS A 122 -4.79 -22.94 -8.77
C CYS A 122 -4.02 -23.70 -9.85
N LYS A 123 -2.80 -23.24 -10.19
CA LYS A 123 -1.93 -23.95 -11.14
C LYS A 123 -1.45 -25.29 -10.60
N ASP A 124 -1.06 -25.36 -9.31
CA ASP A 124 -0.60 -26.62 -8.68
C ASP A 124 -1.74 -27.63 -8.57
N ASP A 125 -2.98 -27.17 -8.35
CA ASP A 125 -4.17 -27.99 -8.25
C ASP A 125 -4.82 -28.28 -9.62
N GLU A 126 -4.17 -27.87 -10.71
CA GLU A 126 -4.64 -28.05 -12.09
C GLU A 126 -6.07 -27.52 -12.35
N LEU A 127 -6.41 -26.37 -11.72
CA LEU A 127 -7.74 -25.76 -11.88
C LEU A 127 -7.78 -24.93 -13.18
N ASP A 128 -8.86 -25.11 -13.92
CA ASP A 128 -9.10 -24.36 -15.18
C ASP A 128 -9.74 -22.99 -14.95
N GLU A 129 -10.43 -22.80 -13.82
CA GLU A 129 -11.20 -21.59 -13.53
C GLU A 129 -11.15 -21.24 -12.04
N ILE A 130 -11.17 -19.92 -11.75
CA ILE A 130 -11.26 -19.38 -10.38
C ILE A 130 -12.17 -18.17 -10.35
N THR A 131 -12.90 -17.98 -9.24
CA THR A 131 -13.69 -16.77 -8.99
C THR A 131 -12.96 -15.81 -8.08
N ILE A 132 -12.75 -14.56 -8.52
CA ILE A 132 -12.19 -13.47 -7.70
C ILE A 132 -13.31 -12.49 -7.32
N LYS A 133 -13.48 -12.27 -6.01
CA LYS A 133 -14.48 -11.36 -5.43
C LYS A 133 -14.10 -9.88 -5.63
N SER A 134 -14.08 -9.45 -6.86
CA SER A 134 -13.82 -8.06 -7.27
C SER A 134 -14.31 -7.83 -8.69
N LYS A 135 -14.31 -6.56 -9.12
CA LYS A 135 -14.46 -6.23 -10.54
C LYS A 135 -13.07 -6.21 -11.17
N GLY A 136 -12.85 -6.93 -12.26
CA GLY A 136 -11.57 -6.92 -13.01
C GLY A 136 -11.15 -5.51 -13.42
N THR A 137 -12.12 -4.63 -13.68
CA THR A 137 -11.93 -3.22 -14.02
C THR A 137 -11.57 -2.32 -12.82
N THR A 138 -11.52 -2.86 -11.60
CA THR A 138 -11.04 -2.11 -10.44
C THR A 138 -9.57 -1.76 -10.63
N THR A 139 -9.20 -0.51 -10.36
CA THR A 139 -7.83 -0.05 -10.54
C THR A 139 -7.15 0.32 -9.23
N ARG A 140 -5.83 0.17 -9.21
CA ARG A 140 -4.96 0.52 -8.08
C ARG A 140 -3.66 1.14 -8.59
N ASP A 141 -3.02 1.89 -7.72
CA ASP A 141 -1.65 2.33 -7.83
C ASP A 141 -0.77 1.34 -7.04
N PHE A 142 0.23 0.75 -7.68
CA PHE A 142 1.16 -0.21 -7.09
C PHE A 142 2.56 0.35 -7.13
N LEU A 143 3.15 0.58 -5.96
CA LEU A 143 4.50 1.12 -5.82
C LEU A 143 5.46 0.04 -5.32
N ASN A 144 6.58 -0.15 -6.02
CA ASN A 144 7.63 -1.06 -5.55
C ASN A 144 8.23 -0.56 -4.24
N VAL A 145 8.53 -1.47 -3.31
CA VAL A 145 9.11 -1.15 -2.00
C VAL A 145 10.45 -0.43 -2.10
N GLY A 146 11.26 -0.72 -3.11
CA GLY A 146 12.52 -0.02 -3.37
C GLY A 146 12.31 1.48 -3.66
N ASP A 147 11.32 1.80 -4.47
CA ASP A 147 10.95 3.20 -4.75
C ASP A 147 10.32 3.87 -3.52
N ALA A 148 9.55 3.13 -2.71
CA ALA A 148 9.03 3.65 -1.45
C ALA A 148 10.15 4.04 -0.48
N VAL A 149 11.17 3.19 -0.34
CA VAL A 149 12.37 3.48 0.48
C VAL A 149 13.11 4.69 -0.06
N LYS A 150 13.33 4.77 -1.36
CA LYS A 150 13.96 5.93 -2.01
C LYS A 150 13.23 7.25 -1.73
N ALA A 151 11.90 7.23 -1.76
CA ALA A 151 11.10 8.41 -1.42
C ALA A 151 11.28 8.83 0.06
N ILE A 152 11.37 7.86 0.98
CA ILE A 152 11.66 8.13 2.40
C ILE A 152 13.05 8.77 2.57
N GLU A 153 14.07 8.26 1.89
CA GLU A 153 15.44 8.81 1.94
C GLU A 153 15.48 10.24 1.40
N LEU A 154 14.81 10.49 0.27
CA LEU A 154 14.69 11.83 -0.31
C LEU A 154 13.96 12.78 0.64
N ALA A 155 12.87 12.34 1.26
CA ALA A 155 12.14 13.15 2.23
C ALA A 155 12.96 13.45 3.48
N LEU A 156 13.75 12.50 3.99
CA LEU A 156 14.66 12.71 5.12
C LEU A 156 15.75 13.74 4.82
N SER A 157 16.25 13.75 3.59
CA SER A 157 17.32 14.66 3.14
C SER A 157 16.82 16.03 2.69
N SER A 158 15.51 16.17 2.47
CA SER A 158 14.87 17.40 1.99
C SER A 158 14.75 18.44 3.08
N GLU A 159 14.81 19.73 2.70
CA GLU A 159 14.45 20.87 3.55
C GLU A 159 12.91 21.05 3.71
N PHE A 160 12.12 20.31 2.94
CA PHE A 160 10.66 20.37 3.00
C PHE A 160 10.13 19.70 4.28
N ASN A 161 9.28 20.42 5.02
CA ASN A 161 8.72 19.96 6.28
C ASN A 161 7.30 20.51 6.51
N GLY A 162 6.60 19.89 7.45
CA GLY A 162 5.32 20.38 7.97
C GLY A 162 4.12 20.12 7.08
N ASP A 163 4.23 19.25 6.07
CA ASP A 163 3.10 18.98 5.17
C ASP A 163 3.12 17.53 4.64
N ILE A 164 2.19 17.25 3.75
CA ILE A 164 1.91 15.94 3.15
C ILE A 164 2.49 15.89 1.74
N ILE A 165 3.02 14.73 1.35
CA ILE A 165 3.43 14.43 -0.03
C ILE A 165 2.87 13.07 -0.42
N ASN A 166 2.17 13.01 -1.54
CA ASN A 166 1.78 11.76 -2.18
C ASN A 166 2.97 11.12 -2.87
N VAL A 167 3.18 9.84 -2.61
CA VAL A 167 4.25 9.03 -3.21
C VAL A 167 3.64 7.77 -3.79
N GLY A 168 3.67 7.60 -5.09
CA GLY A 168 3.07 6.47 -5.81
C GLY A 168 3.83 6.17 -7.10
N SER A 169 3.33 5.21 -7.88
CA SER A 169 3.84 4.96 -9.22
C SER A 169 3.43 6.06 -10.21
N GLY A 170 2.34 6.78 -9.91
CA GLY A 170 1.71 7.73 -10.83
C GLY A 170 0.96 7.03 -11.96
N GLU A 171 0.77 5.74 -11.86
CA GLU A 171 0.08 4.91 -12.83
C GLU A 171 -1.13 4.19 -12.23
N GLU A 172 -2.11 3.94 -13.05
CA GLU A 172 -3.34 3.26 -12.68
C GLU A 172 -3.42 1.89 -13.35
N THR A 173 -3.34 0.80 -12.58
CA THR A 173 -3.36 -0.57 -13.09
C THR A 173 -4.69 -1.25 -12.77
N LYS A 174 -5.33 -1.87 -13.76
CA LYS A 174 -6.52 -2.71 -13.54
C LYS A 174 -6.13 -4.07 -12.95
N LEU A 175 -7.02 -4.62 -12.11
CA LEU A 175 -6.80 -5.96 -11.55
C LEU A 175 -6.77 -7.06 -12.63
N GLU A 176 -7.56 -6.92 -13.70
CA GLU A 176 -7.53 -7.87 -14.84
C GLU A 176 -6.17 -7.86 -15.54
N ASP A 177 -5.58 -6.68 -15.78
CA ASP A 177 -4.26 -6.54 -16.40
C ASP A 177 -3.15 -7.10 -15.49
N LEU A 178 -3.24 -6.82 -14.18
CA LEU A 178 -2.34 -7.37 -13.18
C LEU A 178 -2.40 -8.91 -13.13
N CYS A 179 -3.59 -9.49 -13.15
CA CYS A 179 -3.75 -10.95 -13.18
C CYS A 179 -3.17 -11.55 -14.46
N GLY A 180 -3.38 -10.92 -15.62
CA GLY A 180 -2.79 -11.34 -16.89
C GLY A 180 -1.26 -11.34 -16.82
N LEU A 181 -0.67 -10.30 -16.24
CA LEU A 181 0.76 -10.19 -16.05
C LEU A 181 1.30 -11.30 -15.12
N ILE A 182 0.67 -11.51 -13.97
CA ILE A 182 1.05 -12.60 -13.04
C ILE A 182 0.98 -13.96 -13.74
N GLN A 183 -0.09 -14.23 -14.48
CA GLN A 183 -0.26 -15.50 -15.19
C GLN A 183 0.84 -15.73 -16.23
N SER A 184 1.29 -14.67 -16.93
CA SER A 184 2.38 -14.77 -17.89
C SER A 184 3.68 -15.25 -17.24
N PHE A 185 4.04 -14.71 -16.07
CA PHE A 185 5.22 -15.16 -15.31
C PHE A 185 5.05 -16.53 -14.67
N LEU A 186 3.84 -16.89 -14.26
CA LEU A 186 3.58 -18.23 -13.75
C LEU A 186 3.51 -19.31 -14.84
N GLY A 187 3.37 -18.93 -16.10
CA GLY A 187 3.12 -19.86 -17.20
C GLY A 187 1.78 -20.58 -17.00
N SER A 188 0.73 -19.83 -16.65
CA SER A 188 -0.62 -20.34 -16.45
C SER A 188 -1.61 -19.59 -17.34
N ASN A 189 -2.78 -20.21 -17.59
CA ASN A 189 -3.85 -19.59 -18.37
C ASN A 189 -5.20 -19.94 -17.73
N ILE A 190 -5.32 -19.68 -16.42
CA ILE A 190 -6.49 -19.97 -15.61
C ILE A 190 -7.56 -18.92 -15.94
N LYS A 191 -8.75 -19.35 -16.25
CA LYS A 191 -9.88 -18.46 -16.49
C LYS A 191 -10.29 -17.80 -15.16
N ILE A 192 -10.36 -16.47 -15.16
CA ILE A 192 -10.78 -15.71 -13.98
C ILE A 192 -12.22 -15.23 -14.20
N ASP A 193 -13.13 -15.70 -13.36
CA ASP A 193 -14.48 -15.17 -13.22
C ASP A 193 -14.51 -14.05 -12.17
N TRP A 194 -14.99 -12.87 -12.55
CA TRP A 194 -15.02 -11.70 -11.71
C TRP A 194 -16.40 -11.55 -11.08
N GLU A 195 -16.51 -11.85 -9.78
CA GLU A 195 -17.75 -11.65 -9.05
C GLU A 195 -18.01 -10.15 -8.85
N LYS A 196 -19.15 -9.67 -9.39
CA LYS A 196 -19.59 -8.29 -9.21
C LYS A 196 -20.01 -8.08 -7.75
N THR A 197 -19.08 -7.57 -6.94
CA THR A 197 -19.41 -7.16 -5.58
C THR A 197 -20.01 -5.75 -5.62
N ASP A 198 -21.16 -5.57 -5.00
CA ASP A 198 -21.81 -4.26 -4.76
C ASP A 198 -21.10 -3.52 -3.59
N THR A 199 -19.78 -3.54 -3.55
CA THR A 199 -19.06 -2.77 -2.55
C THR A 199 -19.07 -1.30 -2.95
N ASN A 200 -19.47 -0.42 -2.02
CA ASN A 200 -19.36 1.04 -2.13
C ASN A 200 -17.89 1.53 -2.11
N ALA A 201 -16.93 0.62 -2.21
CA ALA A 201 -15.52 0.97 -2.29
C ALA A 201 -15.21 1.66 -3.62
N SER A 202 -14.42 2.71 -3.61
CA SER A 202 -13.94 3.36 -4.83
C SER A 202 -13.30 2.31 -5.75
N SER A 203 -13.83 2.19 -6.97
CA SER A 203 -13.31 1.27 -7.98
C SER A 203 -11.95 1.71 -8.51
N ARG A 204 -11.61 2.99 -8.37
CA ARG A 204 -10.36 3.59 -8.85
C ARG A 204 -9.62 4.27 -7.70
N LYS A 205 -8.32 4.03 -7.58
CA LYS A 205 -7.46 4.65 -6.56
C LYS A 205 -6.05 4.79 -7.10
N TYR A 206 -5.61 6.02 -7.37
CA TYR A 206 -4.20 6.31 -7.59
C TYR A 206 -3.87 7.76 -7.23
N LEU A 207 -2.59 8.04 -6.94
CA LEU A 207 -2.11 9.28 -6.38
C LEU A 207 -1.57 10.21 -7.49
N ASP A 208 -1.83 11.51 -7.35
CA ASP A 208 -1.04 12.53 -8.05
C ASP A 208 0.30 12.68 -7.35
N ILE A 209 1.39 12.42 -8.05
CA ILE A 209 2.77 12.48 -7.50
C ILE A 209 3.52 13.74 -7.95
N SER A 210 2.85 14.73 -8.53
CA SER A 210 3.47 15.96 -9.04
C SER A 210 4.23 16.71 -7.95
N LYS A 211 3.72 16.69 -6.72
CA LYS A 211 4.37 17.32 -5.57
C LYS A 211 5.65 16.56 -5.16
N ALA A 212 5.65 15.23 -5.15
CA ALA A 212 6.84 14.43 -4.90
C ALA A 212 7.92 14.69 -5.95
N ARG A 213 7.53 14.77 -7.23
CA ARG A 213 8.45 15.13 -8.33
C ARG A 213 9.07 16.49 -8.14
N SER A 214 8.26 17.51 -7.88
CA SER A 214 8.74 18.91 -7.81
C SER A 214 9.54 19.21 -6.54
N ILE A 215 9.20 18.62 -5.40
CA ILE A 215 9.79 18.92 -4.09
C ILE A 215 10.93 17.98 -3.74
N LEU A 216 10.74 16.68 -3.97
CA LEU A 216 11.71 15.65 -3.60
C LEU A 216 12.61 15.23 -4.76
N GLY A 217 12.26 15.58 -6.01
CA GLY A 217 12.88 14.99 -7.20
C GLY A 217 12.60 13.49 -7.30
N PHE A 218 11.51 13.03 -6.69
CA PHE A 218 11.15 11.61 -6.69
C PHE A 218 10.59 11.20 -8.04
N GLU A 219 11.15 10.13 -8.61
CA GLU A 219 10.61 9.41 -9.76
C GLU A 219 10.62 7.90 -9.43
N PRO A 220 9.50 7.20 -9.62
CA PRO A 220 9.49 5.75 -9.54
C PRO A 220 10.38 5.17 -10.66
N THR A 221 11.16 4.15 -10.34
CA THR A 221 12.17 3.58 -11.25
C THR A 221 11.93 2.11 -11.57
N VAL A 222 11.11 1.44 -10.77
CA VAL A 222 10.77 0.03 -10.95
C VAL A 222 9.40 -0.06 -11.61
N ASP A 223 9.38 -0.49 -12.88
CA ASP A 223 8.10 -0.77 -13.55
C ASP A 223 7.39 -1.99 -12.94
N LEU A 224 6.07 -2.05 -13.16
CA LEU A 224 5.24 -3.07 -12.52
C LEU A 224 5.61 -4.49 -13.01
N GLU A 225 5.95 -4.64 -14.28
CA GLU A 225 6.29 -5.93 -14.89
C GLU A 225 7.51 -6.55 -14.21
N PHE A 226 8.60 -5.79 -14.13
CA PHE A 226 9.82 -6.21 -13.45
C PHE A 226 9.59 -6.49 -11.97
N GLY A 227 8.84 -5.62 -11.28
CA GLY A 227 8.54 -5.82 -9.87
C GLY A 227 7.70 -7.08 -9.59
N ILE A 228 6.73 -7.40 -10.45
CA ILE A 228 5.92 -8.64 -10.34
C ILE A 228 6.76 -9.88 -10.60
N GLU A 229 7.67 -9.84 -11.58
CA GLU A 229 8.62 -10.93 -11.83
C GLU A 229 9.40 -11.26 -10.57
N GLN A 230 10.01 -10.25 -9.92
CA GLN A 230 10.77 -10.43 -8.68
C GLN A 230 9.92 -11.07 -7.56
N VAL A 231 8.67 -10.61 -7.38
CA VAL A 231 7.79 -11.21 -6.37
C VAL A 231 7.44 -12.65 -6.70
N CYS A 232 7.15 -12.96 -7.95
CA CYS A 232 6.87 -14.34 -8.40
C CYS A 232 8.06 -15.27 -8.16
N GLU A 233 9.29 -14.82 -8.43
CA GLU A 233 10.53 -15.59 -8.18
C GLU A 233 10.73 -15.83 -6.68
N SER A 234 10.70 -14.80 -5.86
CA SER A 234 10.83 -14.90 -4.39
C SER A 234 9.80 -15.89 -3.81
N MET A 235 8.54 -15.81 -4.25
CA MET A 235 7.49 -16.72 -3.79
C MET A 235 7.72 -18.19 -4.21
N ARG A 236 8.27 -18.44 -5.41
CA ARG A 236 8.64 -19.79 -5.84
C ARG A 236 9.74 -20.38 -4.97
N ASP A 237 10.77 -19.58 -4.65
CA ASP A 237 11.91 -20.00 -3.84
C ASP A 237 11.46 -20.38 -2.41
N VAL A 238 10.65 -19.54 -1.77
CA VAL A 238 10.10 -19.84 -0.44
C VAL A 238 9.27 -21.12 -0.44
N ARG A 239 8.40 -21.33 -1.44
CA ARG A 239 7.60 -22.56 -1.55
C ARG A 239 8.48 -23.80 -1.76
N THR A 240 9.52 -23.70 -2.53
CA THR A 240 10.46 -24.81 -2.76
C THR A 240 11.16 -25.18 -1.46
N GLN A 241 11.67 -24.20 -0.71
CA GLN A 241 12.29 -24.42 0.59
C GLN A 241 11.34 -25.08 1.60
N VAL A 242 10.08 -24.61 1.69
CA VAL A 242 9.08 -25.19 2.59
C VAL A 242 8.74 -26.64 2.21
N ARG A 243 8.61 -26.95 0.92
CA ARG A 243 8.39 -28.33 0.43
C ARG A 243 9.56 -29.26 0.74
N ASP A 244 10.79 -28.78 0.66
CA ASP A 244 11.98 -29.59 0.96
C ASP A 244 12.13 -29.84 2.46
N LEU A 245 11.83 -28.86 3.30
CA LEU A 245 11.77 -29.05 4.76
C LEU A 245 10.69 -30.04 5.18
N SER A 246 9.53 -30.04 4.54
CA SER A 246 8.45 -31.00 4.85
C SER A 246 8.76 -32.44 4.46
N LYS A 247 9.77 -32.70 3.61
CA LYS A 247 10.25 -34.04 3.28
C LYS A 247 11.27 -34.59 4.29
N LEU A 248 11.77 -33.74 5.18
CA LEU A 248 12.78 -34.09 6.18
C LEU A 248 12.16 -34.42 7.55
N ILE A 249 10.84 -34.24 7.71
CA ILE A 249 10.02 -34.56 8.88
C ILE A 249 9.15 -35.76 8.56
#